data_c7472f7a579f14aa0ba1cb91e1bc4d98
#
_entry.id   c7472f7a579f14aa0ba1cb91e1bc4d98
#
_cell.length_a   1.000
_cell.length_b   1.000
_cell.length_c   1.000
_cell.angle_alpha   90.00
_cell.angle_beta   90.00
_cell.angle_gamma   90.00
#
_symmetry.space_group_name_H-M   'P 1'
#
loop_
_entity.id
_entity.type
_entity.pdbx_description
1 polymer ?
#
loop_
_entity_poly.entity_id
_entity_poly.type
_entity_poly.pdbx_seq_one_letter_code
_entity_poly.pdbx_strand_id
1 'polypeptide(L)'
;PPVIECNGEETAMTVEEGARFRGAGFLASEQIQELGDGLFAVERKLTNNGVGIRRFKLIMEGMTGFVPEKYTIPCVSYDGNRLSGGREPRGTAWQGKNWIYSYDRCGIPSCTITEDAVQFAAMFASARDEASLRSSCSFVEVGDGRFLHRIYYPVTEAPFTYSNHDVMTERYDEYLTLHPGEEFCCRFYLFFGEPKWAHYGCASLLDRVLEVFPFRHVPALSPEEVYEASLANSRFLMFDFHGHRMFRNAMRNSATDDSIAFPDKIIEAGWSGQSFQQARHFIREFQRSGDRSFLNDALSCLDGWMETQLPSGLFPVNYVRHVTKQYVPGDVCNYGWAAAEAVRSYRLLASMGIDRRNYFDFAVRLVDFFLEHYDETDGFGLKWSVEGRKEASGGTIGGFMIMALLEVYRETGAAKYLECARRAFDLYQKRDLDHFVCLAGAIDCACIDKETAYPFLFCSLELLDLTGEDRYLESALKAAYYFFSWAFHYDALYPAESDFAKLGYYTSGGTAVSTQHPAIDPWGAIAVPDFIRLWQLTGDERWRIRARMLWCNAILCIAPKEGLRLHGHYRPFGVQSEAFFQTRWTRYRKTCEERGHLNDMYVGWPAAFRLSALERIGDWSLLR
;
A
#
# COMPACT_ATOMS: atom_id res chain seq x y z
N PRO A 1 26.83 9.21 20.68
CA PRO A 1 27.82 9.85 19.78
C PRO A 1 27.65 9.31 18.37
N PRO A 2 28.06 10.09 17.32
CA PRO A 2 28.09 9.62 15.95
C PRO A 2 29.13 8.50 15.78
N VAL A 3 28.88 7.64 14.78
CA VAL A 3 29.81 6.59 14.38
C VAL A 3 30.27 6.88 12.94
N ILE A 4 31.56 6.73 12.70
CA ILE A 4 32.18 6.88 11.37
C ILE A 4 32.60 5.49 10.89
N GLU A 5 32.14 5.10 9.70
CA GLU A 5 32.61 3.90 9.03
C GLU A 5 33.62 4.28 7.94
N CYS A 6 34.84 3.77 8.06
CA CYS A 6 35.88 3.87 7.04
C CYS A 6 36.34 2.47 6.65
N ASN A 7 36.29 2.12 5.36
CA ASN A 7 36.72 0.81 4.85
C ASN A 7 36.08 -0.40 5.54
N GLY A 8 34.83 -0.27 6.00
CA GLY A 8 34.10 -1.35 6.71
C GLY A 8 34.35 -1.41 8.22
N GLU A 9 35.19 -0.56 8.79
CA GLU A 9 35.41 -0.45 10.22
C GLU A 9 34.64 0.73 10.81
N GLU A 10 33.77 0.46 11.79
CA GLU A 10 32.99 1.44 12.53
C GLU A 10 33.80 1.96 13.72
N THR A 11 33.89 3.27 13.87
CA THR A 11 34.55 3.95 14.98
C THR A 11 33.60 4.95 15.60
N ALA A 12 33.23 4.75 16.87
CA ALA A 12 32.44 5.72 17.62
C ALA A 12 33.29 6.96 17.94
N MET A 13 32.71 8.15 17.74
CA MET A 13 33.36 9.39 18.14
C MET A 13 33.24 9.59 19.65
N THR A 14 34.25 10.20 20.26
CA THR A 14 34.25 10.57 21.67
C THR A 14 33.65 11.95 21.89
N VAL A 15 32.91 12.10 22.99
CA VAL A 15 32.40 13.41 23.42
C VAL A 15 33.58 14.27 23.90
N GLU A 16 33.72 15.49 23.37
CA GLU A 16 34.70 16.46 23.85
C GLU A 16 34.08 17.36 24.95
N GLU A 17 33.07 18.14 24.56
CA GLU A 17 32.35 19.03 25.45
C GLU A 17 30.95 19.33 24.90
N GLY A 18 29.92 19.18 25.72
CA GLY A 18 28.54 19.40 25.32
C GLY A 18 28.15 18.53 24.12
N ALA A 19 27.67 19.15 23.06
CA ALA A 19 27.25 18.48 21.81
C ALA A 19 28.37 18.47 20.74
N ARG A 20 29.65 18.38 21.17
CA ARG A 20 30.82 18.26 20.27
C ARG A 20 31.47 16.89 20.42
N PHE A 21 31.91 16.35 19.30
CA PHE A 21 32.49 15.02 19.21
C PHE A 21 33.76 15.03 18.36
N ARG A 22 34.71 14.17 18.69
CA ARG A 22 35.94 13.97 17.92
C ARG A 22 36.23 12.49 17.71
N GLY A 23 36.65 12.11 16.53
CA GLY A 23 37.09 10.75 16.22
C GLY A 23 37.36 10.53 14.74
N ALA A 24 38.13 9.51 14.41
CA ALA A 24 38.43 9.11 13.03
C ALA A 24 38.95 10.24 12.11
N GLY A 25 39.54 11.30 12.66
CA GLY A 25 39.97 12.48 11.93
C GLY A 25 38.88 13.48 11.59
N PHE A 26 37.75 13.43 12.27
CA PHE A 26 36.63 14.35 12.15
C PHE A 26 36.32 15.08 13.46
N LEU A 27 35.75 16.27 13.31
CA LEU A 27 35.02 16.99 14.34
C LEU A 27 33.54 16.98 13.98
N ALA A 28 32.67 16.71 14.95
CA ALA A 28 31.25 16.85 14.79
C ALA A 28 30.65 17.77 15.85
N SER A 29 29.58 18.46 15.49
CA SER A 29 28.74 19.23 16.42
C SER A 29 27.27 18.99 16.13
N GLU A 30 26.45 19.10 17.17
CA GLU A 30 25.00 18.98 17.06
C GLU A 30 24.29 20.23 17.55
N GLN A 31 23.16 20.51 16.89
CA GLN A 31 22.15 21.43 17.37
C GLN A 31 20.84 20.67 17.48
N ILE A 32 20.22 20.74 18.65
CA ILE A 32 18.93 20.07 18.92
C ILE A 32 17.89 21.15 19.10
N GLN A 33 16.81 21.06 18.34
CA GLN A 33 15.66 21.94 18.43
C GLN A 33 14.44 21.11 18.78
N GLU A 34 13.77 21.43 19.87
CA GLU A 34 12.48 20.88 20.22
C GLU A 34 11.39 21.52 19.32
N LEU A 35 10.60 20.68 18.68
CA LEU A 35 9.48 21.06 17.81
C LEU A 35 8.11 20.90 18.50
N GLY A 36 8.13 20.55 19.79
CA GLY A 36 6.95 20.33 20.63
C GLY A 36 6.53 18.85 20.73
N ASP A 37 5.84 18.53 21.84
CA ASP A 37 5.21 17.23 22.11
C ASP A 37 6.13 16.02 21.87
N GLY A 38 7.41 16.11 22.28
CA GLY A 38 8.37 15.02 22.16
C GLY A 38 9.04 14.87 20.80
N LEU A 39 8.78 15.77 19.84
CA LEU A 39 9.45 15.82 18.55
C LEU A 39 10.67 16.76 18.60
N PHE A 40 11.82 16.27 18.16
CA PHE A 40 13.07 17.00 18.11
C PHE A 40 13.68 16.92 16.71
N ALA A 41 14.15 18.06 16.18
CA ALA A 41 15.05 18.11 15.02
C ALA A 41 16.50 18.16 15.52
N VAL A 42 17.33 17.34 14.92
CA VAL A 42 18.77 17.28 15.21
C VAL A 42 19.54 17.62 13.95
N GLU A 43 20.26 18.70 13.96
CA GLU A 43 21.23 19.04 12.92
C GLU A 43 22.62 18.61 13.37
N ARG A 44 23.29 17.84 12.50
CA ARG A 44 24.66 17.41 12.74
C ARG A 44 25.56 17.94 11.66
N LYS A 45 26.61 18.63 12.08
CA LYS A 45 27.69 19.11 11.24
C LYS A 45 28.93 18.28 11.49
N LEU A 46 29.53 17.78 10.43
CA LEU A 46 30.77 17.00 10.43
C LEU A 46 31.83 17.75 9.62
N THR A 47 33.02 17.94 10.18
CA THR A 47 34.15 18.59 9.51
C THR A 47 35.32 17.63 9.43
N ASN A 48 35.91 17.44 8.24
CA ASN A 48 37.20 16.73 8.11
C ASN A 48 38.32 17.53 8.72
N ASN A 49 38.76 17.18 9.93
CA ASN A 49 39.85 17.83 10.66
C ASN A 49 41.21 17.15 10.41
N GLY A 50 41.27 16.19 9.51
CA GLY A 50 42.51 15.48 9.12
C GLY A 50 43.26 16.22 8.03
N VAL A 51 44.46 15.75 7.71
CA VAL A 51 45.33 16.30 6.66
C VAL A 51 45.09 15.72 5.26
N GLY A 52 44.21 14.77 5.12
CA GLY A 52 43.94 14.06 3.85
C GLY A 52 42.45 13.96 3.53
N ILE A 53 42.16 13.58 2.28
CA ILE A 53 40.80 13.28 1.82
C ILE A 53 40.28 12.07 2.57
N ARG A 54 39.05 12.14 3.05
CA ARG A 54 38.36 11.05 3.76
C ARG A 54 37.18 10.55 2.95
N ARG A 55 37.12 9.22 2.74
CA ARG A 55 35.96 8.51 2.18
C ARG A 55 35.33 7.69 3.30
N PHE A 56 34.06 7.92 3.61
CA PHE A 56 33.46 7.42 4.83
C PHE A 56 31.92 7.35 4.74
N LYS A 57 31.30 6.72 5.74
CA LYS A 57 29.87 6.84 6.04
C LYS A 57 29.72 7.44 7.43
N LEU A 58 28.68 8.26 7.59
CA LEU A 58 28.26 8.78 8.89
C LEU A 58 27.04 7.98 9.36
N ILE A 59 27.10 7.44 10.57
CA ILE A 59 26.02 6.68 11.20
C ILE A 59 25.54 7.43 12.42
N MET A 60 24.25 7.74 12.46
CA MET A 60 23.56 8.28 13.63
C MET A 60 22.94 7.13 14.41
N GLU A 61 23.10 7.15 15.73
CA GLU A 61 22.57 6.13 16.61
C GLU A 61 21.68 6.75 17.69
N GLY A 62 20.54 6.09 17.94
CA GLY A 62 19.67 6.37 19.05
C GLY A 62 19.27 5.07 19.75
N MET A 63 19.57 4.94 21.04
CA MET A 63 19.21 3.74 21.81
C MET A 63 17.87 3.96 22.51
N THR A 64 16.98 2.96 22.46
CA THR A 64 15.74 2.97 23.24
C THR A 64 16.03 2.98 24.74
N GLY A 65 15.27 3.77 25.50
CA GLY A 65 15.34 3.79 26.96
C GLY A 65 14.60 2.63 27.64
N PHE A 66 13.91 1.78 26.84
CA PHE A 66 13.08 0.66 27.28
C PHE A 66 13.34 -0.56 26.40
N VAL A 67 12.85 -1.72 26.82
CA VAL A 67 12.84 -2.95 26.03
C VAL A 67 11.54 -2.98 25.22
N PRO A 68 11.61 -2.82 23.89
CA PRO A 68 10.41 -2.80 23.06
C PRO A 68 9.75 -4.18 22.96
N GLU A 69 8.42 -4.18 22.92
CA GLU A 69 7.62 -5.36 22.56
C GLU A 69 7.52 -5.53 21.04
N LYS A 70 7.63 -4.41 20.32
CA LYS A 70 7.40 -4.34 18.86
C LYS A 70 8.28 -3.30 18.21
N TYR A 71 8.57 -3.52 16.92
CA TYR A 71 9.21 -2.50 16.07
C TYR A 71 8.60 -2.45 14.68
N THR A 72 8.64 -1.26 14.07
CA THR A 72 8.08 -0.99 12.75
C THR A 72 9.03 -0.13 11.91
N ILE A 73 9.18 -0.49 10.65
CA ILE A 73 9.75 0.34 9.58
C ILE A 73 8.64 0.51 8.55
N PRO A 74 7.97 1.68 8.46
CA PRO A 74 6.82 1.88 7.58
C PRO A 74 7.10 1.47 6.13
N CYS A 75 6.22 0.71 5.49
CA CYS A 75 6.33 0.07 4.17
C CYS A 75 7.32 -1.10 4.07
N VAL A 76 8.09 -1.42 5.11
CA VAL A 76 9.20 -2.39 5.02
C VAL A 76 9.03 -3.54 5.98
N SER A 77 8.79 -3.23 7.27
CA SER A 77 8.73 -4.25 8.30
C SER A 77 7.72 -3.87 9.39
N TYR A 78 6.81 -4.77 9.66
CA TYR A 78 5.79 -4.66 10.71
C TYR A 78 5.98 -5.83 11.68
N ASP A 79 6.36 -5.52 12.90
CA ASP A 79 6.73 -6.49 13.93
C ASP A 79 7.75 -7.54 13.43
N GLY A 80 8.77 -7.07 12.71
CA GLY A 80 9.82 -7.92 12.13
C GLY A 80 9.33 -8.88 11.07
N ASN A 81 8.15 -8.68 10.50
CA ASN A 81 7.53 -9.53 9.49
C ASN A 81 7.39 -11.00 9.95
N ARG A 82 7.23 -11.23 11.26
CA ARG A 82 7.22 -12.59 11.85
C ARG A 82 6.04 -13.44 11.39
N LEU A 83 4.94 -12.77 11.03
CA LEU A 83 3.70 -13.43 10.60
C LEU A 83 3.65 -13.70 9.09
N SER A 84 4.66 -13.30 8.36
CA SER A 84 4.78 -13.53 6.92
C SER A 84 5.34 -14.92 6.59
N GLY A 85 5.29 -15.30 5.31
CA GLY A 85 5.80 -16.57 4.81
C GLY A 85 7.31 -16.79 4.91
N GLY A 86 8.06 -15.82 5.44
CA GLY A 86 9.49 -15.93 5.73
C GLY A 86 10.39 -15.64 4.54
N ARG A 87 9.86 -15.04 3.50
CA ARG A 87 10.58 -14.71 2.28
C ARG A 87 11.11 -13.28 2.24
N GLU A 88 10.61 -12.40 3.07
CA GLU A 88 11.04 -11.02 3.21
C GLU A 88 12.01 -10.83 4.38
N PRO A 89 12.80 -9.75 4.34
CA PRO A 89 13.69 -9.40 5.45
C PRO A 89 12.92 -9.19 6.75
N ARG A 90 13.41 -9.76 7.84
CA ARG A 90 12.77 -9.70 9.17
C ARG A 90 13.36 -8.62 10.07
N GLY A 91 13.74 -7.47 9.52
CA GLY A 91 14.24 -6.37 10.32
C GLY A 91 15.64 -6.60 10.87
N THR A 92 15.80 -6.78 12.20
CA THR A 92 17.11 -6.70 12.84
C THR A 92 18.05 -7.87 12.55
N ALA A 93 17.56 -9.10 12.48
CA ALA A 93 18.43 -10.28 12.52
C ALA A 93 17.91 -11.43 11.64
N TRP A 94 17.47 -11.12 10.44
CA TRP A 94 17.13 -12.20 9.53
C TRP A 94 18.38 -12.96 9.07
N GLN A 95 18.37 -14.28 9.24
CA GLN A 95 19.54 -15.15 8.97
C GLN A 95 20.82 -14.70 9.70
N GLY A 96 20.69 -14.13 10.91
CA GLY A 96 21.82 -13.66 11.70
C GLY A 96 22.51 -12.40 11.19
N LYS A 97 21.86 -11.65 10.28
CA LYS A 97 22.40 -10.41 9.69
C LYS A 97 21.44 -9.26 9.89
N ASN A 98 21.97 -8.10 10.27
CA ASN A 98 21.21 -6.87 10.34
C ASN A 98 20.93 -6.34 8.93
N TRP A 99 19.66 -6.01 8.67
CA TRP A 99 19.25 -5.44 7.41
C TRP A 99 19.30 -3.92 7.48
N ILE A 100 19.80 -3.32 6.42
CA ILE A 100 19.84 -1.87 6.20
C ILE A 100 19.03 -1.57 4.96
N TYR A 101 18.06 -0.67 5.08
CA TYR A 101 17.11 -0.32 4.03
C TYR A 101 17.31 1.11 3.56
N SER A 102 17.34 1.33 2.25
CA SER A 102 17.39 2.68 1.69
C SER A 102 16.11 3.47 2.01
N TYR A 103 16.24 4.80 2.10
CA TYR A 103 15.17 5.70 2.47
C TYR A 103 13.93 5.58 1.56
N ASP A 104 14.15 5.34 0.26
CA ASP A 104 13.11 5.23 -0.76
C ASP A 104 12.31 3.91 -0.70
N ARG A 105 12.61 3.03 0.25
CA ARG A 105 11.75 1.91 0.65
C ARG A 105 10.75 2.28 1.73
N CYS A 106 11.04 3.30 2.51
CA CYS A 106 10.31 3.65 3.71
C CYS A 106 9.26 4.73 3.42
N GLY A 107 8.04 4.57 3.91
CA GLY A 107 6.98 5.57 3.78
C GLY A 107 7.30 6.90 4.44
N ILE A 108 8.17 6.88 5.47
CA ILE A 108 8.81 8.03 6.11
C ILE A 108 10.32 7.83 5.94
N PRO A 109 11.10 8.86 5.53
CA PRO A 109 12.51 8.67 5.14
C PRO A 109 13.34 8.00 6.23
N SER A 110 13.89 6.83 5.95
CA SER A 110 14.76 6.07 6.87
C SER A 110 14.19 5.96 8.29
N CYS A 111 12.90 5.70 8.40
CA CYS A 111 12.18 5.69 9.67
C CYS A 111 12.26 4.33 10.36
N THR A 112 12.58 4.36 11.64
CA THR A 112 12.54 3.23 12.56
C THR A 112 11.73 3.58 13.80
N ILE A 113 10.81 2.70 14.21
CA ILE A 113 9.91 2.90 15.35
C ILE A 113 10.01 1.69 16.26
N THR A 114 10.17 1.91 17.55
CA THR A 114 10.07 0.89 18.60
C THR A 114 9.01 1.30 19.60
N GLU A 115 8.26 0.34 20.13
CA GLU A 115 7.18 0.60 21.08
C GLU A 115 6.97 -0.54 22.08
N ASP A 116 6.42 -0.21 23.24
CA ASP A 116 5.72 -1.10 24.14
C ASP A 116 4.27 -0.63 24.30
N ALA A 117 3.56 -1.16 25.29
CA ALA A 117 2.14 -0.82 25.50
C ALA A 117 1.89 0.65 25.88
N VAL A 118 2.89 1.38 26.39
CA VAL A 118 2.73 2.71 27.02
C VAL A 118 3.63 3.79 26.44
N GLN A 119 4.66 3.43 25.68
CA GLN A 119 5.61 4.40 25.11
C GLN A 119 6.15 3.93 23.76
N PHE A 120 6.60 4.89 22.94
CA PHE A 120 7.32 4.60 21.70
C PHE A 120 8.48 5.57 21.52
N ALA A 121 9.42 5.14 20.68
CA ALA A 121 10.52 5.96 20.19
C ALA A 121 10.63 5.79 18.66
N ALA A 122 10.81 6.90 17.95
CA ALA A 122 11.03 6.91 16.53
C ALA A 122 12.25 7.75 16.16
N MET A 123 12.96 7.31 15.12
CA MET A 123 14.06 8.04 14.51
C MET A 123 13.88 8.02 12.99
N PHE A 124 13.96 9.18 12.32
CA PHE A 124 13.79 9.28 10.88
C PHE A 124 14.61 10.41 10.28
N ALA A 125 14.96 10.30 9.00
CA ALA A 125 15.78 11.27 8.31
C ALA A 125 14.96 12.44 7.73
N SER A 126 15.63 13.52 7.34
CA SER A 126 15.05 14.51 6.43
C SER A 126 14.82 13.88 5.05
N ALA A 127 13.76 14.30 4.36
CA ALA A 127 13.50 13.88 2.98
C ALA A 127 14.54 14.45 2.00
N ARG A 128 15.03 15.65 2.32
CA ARG A 128 16.06 16.36 1.56
C ARG A 128 16.98 17.06 2.54
N ASP A 129 18.26 16.86 2.40
CA ASP A 129 19.27 17.75 2.93
C ASP A 129 19.82 18.65 1.80
N GLU A 130 20.67 19.61 2.17
CA GLU A 130 21.24 20.56 1.22
C GLU A 130 22.08 19.89 0.11
N ALA A 131 22.61 18.70 0.39
CA ALA A 131 23.44 17.95 -0.55
C ALA A 131 22.63 16.93 -1.38
N SER A 132 21.30 16.93 -1.29
CA SER A 132 20.40 15.95 -1.94
C SER A 132 20.78 14.51 -1.59
N LEU A 133 21.35 14.29 -0.42
CA LEU A 133 21.82 13.00 0.00
C LEU A 133 20.68 12.09 0.40
N ARG A 134 20.88 10.82 0.07
CA ARG A 134 19.96 9.74 0.43
C ARG A 134 20.51 9.04 1.66
N SER A 135 19.62 8.66 2.55
CA SER A 135 19.95 7.94 3.78
C SER A 135 19.47 6.49 3.75
N SER A 136 19.80 5.75 4.77
CA SER A 136 19.28 4.41 5.03
C SER A 136 19.03 4.22 6.51
N CYS A 137 18.25 3.22 6.89
CA CYS A 137 17.97 2.92 8.28
C CYS A 137 18.14 1.44 8.60
N SER A 138 18.38 1.16 9.87
CA SER A 138 18.35 -0.19 10.43
C SER A 138 18.03 -0.19 11.91
N PHE A 139 17.74 -1.39 12.43
CA PHE A 139 17.78 -1.69 13.85
C PHE A 139 18.98 -2.59 14.18
N VAL A 140 19.53 -2.41 15.37
CA VAL A 140 20.47 -3.37 15.98
C VAL A 140 19.93 -3.73 17.35
N GLU A 141 19.61 -5.00 17.55
CA GLU A 141 19.24 -5.51 18.88
C GLU A 141 20.50 -5.62 19.73
N VAL A 142 20.47 -5.03 20.93
CA VAL A 142 21.59 -5.11 21.91
C VAL A 142 21.30 -6.16 22.98
N GLY A 143 22.35 -6.61 23.67
CA GLY A 143 22.30 -7.80 24.52
C GLY A 143 21.33 -7.77 25.69
N ASP A 144 20.73 -6.64 26.02
CA ASP A 144 19.71 -6.47 27.06
C ASP A 144 18.26 -6.36 26.51
N GLY A 145 18.07 -6.66 25.22
CA GLY A 145 16.79 -6.62 24.54
C GLY A 145 16.36 -5.23 24.08
N ARG A 146 17.17 -4.18 24.32
CA ARG A 146 16.93 -2.85 23.76
C ARG A 146 17.35 -2.81 22.31
N PHE A 147 16.86 -1.79 21.61
CA PHE A 147 17.18 -1.58 20.20
C PHE A 147 17.99 -0.30 20.00
N LEU A 148 18.95 -0.39 19.11
CA LEU A 148 19.69 0.73 18.58
C LEU A 148 19.10 1.09 17.23
N HIS A 149 18.48 2.26 17.13
CA HIS A 149 18.05 2.87 15.87
C HIS A 149 19.27 3.43 15.16
N ARG A 150 19.41 3.18 13.85
CA ARG A 150 20.51 3.69 13.05
C ARG A 150 20.01 4.36 11.79
N ILE A 151 20.58 5.53 11.47
CA ILE A 151 20.47 6.19 10.17
C ILE A 151 21.88 6.29 9.59
N TYR A 152 22.02 5.90 8.32
CA TYR A 152 23.28 5.91 7.58
C TYR A 152 23.25 7.03 6.54
N TYR A 153 24.37 7.75 6.38
CA TYR A 153 24.62 8.67 5.29
C TYR A 153 25.94 8.31 4.62
N PRO A 154 25.98 8.17 3.29
CA PRO A 154 24.86 8.11 2.37
C PRO A 154 24.20 6.71 2.36
N VAL A 155 23.42 6.45 1.29
CA VAL A 155 22.60 5.23 1.20
C VAL A 155 23.43 3.95 1.25
N THR A 156 22.92 2.98 2.00
CA THR A 156 23.42 1.60 2.07
C THR A 156 22.24 0.64 2.00
N GLU A 157 22.35 -0.43 1.23
CA GLU A 157 21.46 -1.58 1.32
C GLU A 157 22.29 -2.83 1.62
N ALA A 158 22.05 -3.46 2.75
CA ALA A 158 22.86 -4.57 3.26
C ALA A 158 21.97 -5.56 4.04
N PRO A 159 22.36 -6.84 4.17
CA PRO A 159 23.55 -7.46 3.55
C PRO A 159 23.41 -7.65 2.05
N PHE A 160 22.19 -7.47 1.54
CA PHE A 160 21.81 -7.55 0.12
C PHE A 160 20.84 -6.43 -0.20
N THR A 161 20.68 -6.07 -1.46
CA THR A 161 19.54 -5.32 -1.94
C THR A 161 18.38 -6.31 -2.10
N TYR A 162 17.32 -6.12 -1.32
CA TYR A 162 16.11 -6.94 -1.42
C TYR A 162 15.25 -6.45 -2.58
N SER A 163 14.87 -7.37 -3.45
CA SER A 163 13.91 -7.10 -4.50
C SER A 163 12.62 -7.92 -4.29
N ASN A 164 11.78 -8.01 -5.30
CA ASN A 164 10.49 -8.66 -5.20
C ASN A 164 10.60 -10.17 -4.96
N HIS A 165 9.66 -10.75 -4.22
CA HIS A 165 9.53 -12.19 -4.02
C HIS A 165 10.84 -12.88 -3.59
N ASP A 166 11.53 -12.32 -2.59
CA ASP A 166 12.76 -12.87 -2.04
C ASP A 166 13.99 -12.87 -3.00
N VAL A 167 13.89 -12.23 -4.14
CA VAL A 167 15.05 -12.04 -5.00
C VAL A 167 16.01 -11.06 -4.34
N MET A 168 17.24 -11.50 -4.13
CA MET A 168 18.29 -10.71 -3.51
C MET A 168 19.42 -10.50 -4.52
N THR A 169 19.95 -9.29 -4.50
CA THR A 169 21.11 -8.89 -5.31
C THR A 169 22.27 -8.54 -4.41
N GLU A 170 23.36 -8.06 -4.99
CA GLU A 170 24.54 -7.65 -4.24
C GLU A 170 24.21 -6.50 -3.27
N ARG A 171 25.00 -6.41 -2.20
CA ARG A 171 25.03 -5.25 -1.30
C ARG A 171 25.32 -3.99 -2.10
N TYR A 172 24.70 -2.88 -1.69
CA TYR A 172 24.93 -1.57 -2.29
C TYR A 172 25.40 -0.57 -1.24
N ASP A 173 26.47 0.15 -1.56
CA ASP A 173 27.09 1.14 -0.69
C ASP A 173 27.48 2.41 -1.44
N GLU A 174 27.03 3.55 -0.95
CA GLU A 174 27.59 4.86 -1.30
C GLU A 174 28.49 5.36 -0.16
N TYR A 175 29.36 6.31 -0.46
CA TYR A 175 30.28 6.91 0.50
C TYR A 175 30.34 8.41 0.31
N LEU A 176 30.44 9.14 1.41
CA LEU A 176 30.81 10.55 1.43
C LEU A 176 32.31 10.70 1.19
N THR A 177 32.67 11.81 0.57
CA THR A 177 34.08 12.20 0.43
C THR A 177 34.23 13.65 0.86
N LEU A 178 35.11 13.93 1.82
CA LEU A 178 35.42 15.28 2.29
C LEU A 178 36.92 15.53 2.21
N HIS A 179 37.29 16.68 1.64
CA HIS A 179 38.66 17.20 1.69
C HIS A 179 38.95 17.83 3.06
N PRO A 180 40.24 18.03 3.43
CA PRO A 180 40.59 18.71 4.67
C PRO A 180 39.88 20.04 4.82
N GLY A 181 39.22 20.26 5.95
CA GLY A 181 38.43 21.44 6.26
C GLY A 181 37.04 21.52 5.64
N GLU A 182 36.67 20.61 4.75
CA GLU A 182 35.31 20.54 4.22
C GLU A 182 34.32 20.02 5.26
N GLU A 183 33.08 20.44 5.10
CA GLU A 183 31.97 20.17 6.02
C GLU A 183 30.83 19.42 5.32
N PHE A 184 30.15 18.60 6.10
CA PHE A 184 28.91 17.92 5.73
C PHE A 184 27.87 18.17 6.83
N CYS A 185 26.67 18.55 6.41
CA CYS A 185 25.54 18.74 7.32
C CYS A 185 24.42 17.76 6.98
N CYS A 186 23.79 17.19 8.00
CA CYS A 186 22.57 16.39 7.84
C CYS A 186 21.57 16.72 8.96
N ARG A 187 20.30 16.46 8.67
CA ARG A 187 19.19 16.62 9.63
C ARG A 187 18.44 15.32 9.76
N PHE A 188 18.15 14.96 11.00
CA PHE A 188 17.28 13.85 11.34
C PHE A 188 16.36 14.24 12.51
N TYR A 189 15.37 13.39 12.79
CA TYR A 189 14.37 13.67 13.81
C TYR A 189 14.30 12.54 14.80
N LEU A 190 14.03 12.91 16.05
CA LEU A 190 13.70 12.01 17.14
C LEU A 190 12.29 12.32 17.63
N PHE A 191 11.49 11.30 17.84
CA PHE A 191 10.15 11.46 18.39
C PHE A 191 9.88 10.43 19.47
N PHE A 192 9.47 10.91 20.63
CA PHE A 192 9.17 10.09 21.80
C PHE A 192 7.78 10.46 22.32
N GLY A 193 7.02 9.47 22.76
CA GLY A 193 5.69 9.73 23.28
C GLY A 193 4.94 8.47 23.69
N GLU A 194 3.66 8.65 23.93
CA GLU A 194 2.73 7.56 24.18
C GLU A 194 2.09 7.12 22.85
N PRO A 195 1.93 5.80 22.62
CA PRO A 195 1.21 5.32 21.45
C PRO A 195 -0.26 5.71 21.53
N LYS A 196 -0.89 6.03 20.39
CA LYS A 196 -2.30 6.43 20.33
C LYS A 196 -3.24 5.33 20.87
N TRP A 197 -2.90 4.10 20.64
CA TRP A 197 -3.40 2.86 21.24
C TRP A 197 -2.21 1.91 21.39
N ALA A 198 -2.33 0.89 22.22
CA ALA A 198 -1.32 -0.16 22.28
C ALA A 198 -0.98 -0.68 20.86
N HIS A 199 0.30 -0.79 20.54
CA HIS A 199 0.83 -1.16 19.22
C HIS A 199 0.63 -0.13 18.09
N TYR A 200 0.22 1.10 18.41
CA TYR A 200 -0.06 2.19 17.46
C TYR A 200 0.86 3.40 17.62
N GLY A 201 2.12 3.20 18.02
CA GLY A 201 3.14 4.27 18.06
C GLY A 201 3.38 4.89 16.68
N CYS A 202 3.29 4.08 15.61
CA CYS A 202 3.32 4.58 14.24
C CYS A 202 2.19 5.59 13.97
N ALA A 203 0.98 5.38 14.49
CA ALA A 203 -0.14 6.32 14.33
C ALA A 203 0.15 7.68 14.96
N SER A 204 0.77 7.69 16.16
CA SER A 204 1.21 8.94 16.82
C SER A 204 2.23 9.68 15.97
N LEU A 205 3.20 8.98 15.36
CA LEU A 205 4.17 9.57 14.44
C LEU A 205 3.50 10.13 13.18
N LEU A 206 2.56 9.40 12.59
CA LEU A 206 1.84 9.84 11.37
C LEU A 206 1.07 11.15 11.58
N ASP A 207 0.64 11.47 12.79
CA ASP A 207 0.01 12.74 13.10
C ASP A 207 0.99 13.92 13.08
N ARG A 208 2.28 13.69 13.37
CA ARG A 208 3.32 14.71 13.41
C ARG A 208 4.12 14.83 12.10
N VAL A 209 4.17 13.74 11.33
CA VAL A 209 4.95 13.70 10.07
C VAL A 209 4.47 14.75 9.06
N LEU A 210 3.18 15.06 9.01
CA LEU A 210 2.63 16.10 8.13
C LEU A 210 3.13 17.52 8.47
N GLU A 211 3.58 17.76 9.70
CA GLU A 211 4.19 19.04 10.11
C GLU A 211 5.64 19.13 9.58
N VAL A 212 6.35 17.99 9.57
CA VAL A 212 7.73 17.90 9.07
C VAL A 212 7.77 17.86 7.54
N PHE A 213 6.86 17.09 6.93
CA PHE A 213 6.73 16.92 5.48
C PHE A 213 5.34 17.37 5.01
N PRO A 214 5.07 18.68 4.92
CA PRO A 214 3.78 19.18 4.51
C PRO A 214 3.49 18.84 3.04
N PHE A 215 2.33 18.25 2.78
CA PHE A 215 1.88 17.94 1.44
C PHE A 215 1.48 19.21 0.67
N ARG A 216 2.06 19.42 -0.52
CA ARG A 216 1.90 20.66 -1.30
C ARG A 216 1.38 20.44 -2.73
N HIS A 217 1.24 19.18 -3.16
CA HIS A 217 0.78 18.89 -4.51
C HIS A 217 -0.72 19.17 -4.69
N VAL A 218 -1.07 19.44 -5.93
CA VAL A 218 -2.45 19.58 -6.38
C VAL A 218 -2.77 18.44 -7.36
N PRO A 219 -4.05 18.08 -7.52
CA PRO A 219 -4.42 17.06 -8.49
C PRO A 219 -3.93 17.41 -9.90
N ALA A 220 -3.29 16.46 -10.56
CA ALA A 220 -2.76 16.63 -11.93
C ALA A 220 -3.86 16.66 -13.00
N LEU A 221 -5.02 16.06 -12.70
CA LEU A 221 -6.20 15.98 -13.55
C LEU A 221 -7.43 16.39 -12.75
N SER A 222 -8.41 16.99 -13.40
CA SER A 222 -9.73 17.20 -12.81
C SER A 222 -10.46 15.87 -12.58
N PRO A 223 -11.41 15.80 -11.64
CA PRO A 223 -12.21 14.60 -11.45
C PRO A 223 -12.94 14.14 -12.72
N GLU A 224 -13.37 15.08 -13.56
CA GLU A 224 -14.03 14.83 -14.85
C GLU A 224 -13.07 14.13 -15.83
N GLU A 225 -11.82 14.60 -15.92
CA GLU A 225 -10.79 13.97 -16.77
C GLU A 225 -10.43 12.58 -16.24
N VAL A 226 -10.33 12.41 -14.93
CA VAL A 226 -10.08 11.10 -14.29
C VAL A 226 -11.23 10.13 -14.57
N TYR A 227 -12.48 10.61 -14.54
CA TYR A 227 -13.65 9.81 -14.86
C TYR A 227 -13.61 9.31 -16.31
N GLU A 228 -13.41 10.23 -17.27
CA GLU A 228 -13.31 9.90 -18.71
C GLU A 228 -12.16 8.92 -18.98
N ALA A 229 -10.98 9.18 -18.42
CA ALA A 229 -9.81 8.34 -18.58
C ALA A 229 -10.02 6.93 -17.99
N SER A 230 -10.68 6.83 -16.85
CA SER A 230 -10.95 5.54 -16.20
C SER A 230 -11.95 4.70 -16.99
N LEU A 231 -13.01 5.33 -17.56
CA LEU A 231 -13.93 4.63 -18.46
C LEU A 231 -13.23 4.18 -19.76
N ALA A 232 -12.35 5.03 -20.32
CA ALA A 232 -11.57 4.67 -21.52
C ALA A 232 -10.67 3.46 -21.26
N ASN A 233 -9.98 3.42 -20.11
CA ASN A 233 -9.18 2.25 -19.70
C ASN A 233 -10.04 0.98 -19.55
N SER A 234 -11.20 1.08 -18.90
CA SER A 234 -12.11 -0.07 -18.76
C SER A 234 -12.60 -0.57 -20.12
N ARG A 235 -12.95 0.33 -21.04
CA ARG A 235 -13.31 -0.06 -22.43
C ARG A 235 -12.14 -0.71 -23.19
N PHE A 236 -10.92 -0.21 -23.01
CA PHE A 236 -9.72 -0.79 -23.60
C PHE A 236 -9.47 -2.23 -23.16
N LEU A 237 -9.87 -2.59 -21.92
CA LEU A 237 -9.77 -3.94 -21.40
C LEU A 237 -10.88 -4.89 -21.86
N MET A 238 -11.94 -4.40 -22.51
CA MET A 238 -13.04 -5.24 -23.01
C MET A 238 -12.64 -6.12 -24.18
N PHE A 239 -13.10 -7.37 -24.18
CA PHE A 239 -12.90 -8.31 -25.28
C PHE A 239 -13.98 -9.40 -25.28
N ASP A 240 -14.05 -10.15 -26.38
CA ASP A 240 -14.95 -11.30 -26.48
C ASP A 240 -14.29 -12.54 -25.87
N PHE A 241 -14.97 -13.17 -24.91
CA PHE A 241 -14.53 -14.38 -24.25
C PHE A 241 -15.69 -15.33 -24.01
N HIS A 242 -15.68 -16.52 -24.66
CA HIS A 242 -16.72 -17.55 -24.56
C HIS A 242 -18.16 -17.04 -24.83
N GLY A 243 -18.30 -16.14 -25.79
CA GLY A 243 -19.61 -15.59 -26.16
C GLY A 243 -20.08 -14.40 -25.33
N HIS A 244 -19.30 -13.96 -24.36
CA HIS A 244 -19.58 -12.78 -23.54
C HIS A 244 -18.55 -11.68 -23.76
N ARG A 245 -18.98 -10.44 -23.56
CA ARG A 245 -18.09 -9.30 -23.43
C ARG A 245 -17.52 -9.28 -22.02
N MET A 246 -16.21 -9.44 -21.86
CA MET A 246 -15.54 -9.57 -20.55
C MET A 246 -14.43 -8.55 -20.42
N PHE A 247 -14.07 -8.20 -19.16
CA PHE A 247 -12.90 -7.38 -18.87
C PHE A 247 -11.67 -8.27 -18.73
N ARG A 248 -10.61 -7.95 -19.47
CA ARG A 248 -9.30 -8.58 -19.27
C ARG A 248 -8.78 -8.26 -17.88
N ASN A 249 -8.18 -9.24 -17.25
CA ASN A 249 -7.53 -9.01 -15.97
C ASN A 249 -6.39 -7.99 -16.12
N ALA A 250 -5.49 -8.24 -17.07
CA ALA A 250 -4.34 -7.39 -17.31
C ALA A 250 -3.87 -7.46 -18.77
N MET A 251 -3.11 -6.45 -19.17
CA MET A 251 -2.42 -6.37 -20.44
C MET A 251 -0.97 -5.95 -20.19
N ARG A 252 -0.07 -6.45 -21.02
CA ARG A 252 1.36 -6.19 -20.91
C ARG A 252 1.93 -5.85 -22.28
N ASN A 253 2.81 -4.87 -22.34
CA ASN A 253 3.54 -4.59 -23.56
C ASN A 253 4.47 -5.75 -23.94
N SER A 254 4.52 -6.05 -25.24
CA SER A 254 5.53 -6.95 -25.77
C SER A 254 6.88 -6.25 -25.89
N ALA A 255 7.96 -6.97 -25.62
CA ALA A 255 9.31 -6.44 -25.80
C ALA A 255 9.74 -6.33 -27.28
N THR A 256 8.98 -6.95 -28.20
CA THR A 256 9.38 -7.09 -29.60
C THR A 256 8.53 -6.28 -30.59
N ASP A 257 7.35 -5.89 -30.19
CA ASP A 257 6.42 -5.10 -30.99
C ASP A 257 5.46 -4.29 -30.10
N ASP A 258 4.61 -3.45 -30.71
CA ASP A 258 3.56 -2.72 -29.98
C ASP A 258 2.36 -3.63 -29.61
N SER A 259 2.45 -4.94 -29.82
CA SER A 259 1.41 -5.88 -29.44
C SER A 259 1.33 -6.02 -27.92
N ILE A 260 0.13 -6.19 -27.42
CA ILE A 260 -0.14 -6.35 -26.00
C ILE A 260 -0.22 -7.84 -25.69
N ALA A 261 0.81 -8.36 -25.03
CA ALA A 261 0.83 -9.73 -24.55
C ALA A 261 -0.07 -9.85 -23.31
N PHE A 262 -0.78 -10.99 -23.21
CA PHE A 262 -1.64 -11.28 -22.05
C PHE A 262 -0.84 -11.99 -20.97
N PRO A 263 -1.01 -11.57 -19.71
CA PRO A 263 -0.48 -12.31 -18.57
C PRO A 263 -1.22 -13.65 -18.42
N ASP A 264 -0.77 -14.46 -17.47
CA ASP A 264 -1.28 -15.81 -17.25
C ASP A 264 -2.77 -15.84 -16.92
N LYS A 265 -3.31 -14.86 -16.19
CA LYS A 265 -4.75 -14.71 -15.95
C LYS A 265 -5.39 -13.88 -17.06
N ILE A 266 -6.45 -14.42 -17.69
CA ILE A 266 -7.16 -13.75 -18.77
C ILE A 266 -8.26 -12.84 -18.24
N ILE A 267 -9.10 -13.35 -17.33
CA ILE A 267 -10.15 -12.62 -16.62
C ILE A 267 -10.11 -12.95 -15.14
N GLU A 268 -10.55 -12.02 -14.29
CA GLU A 268 -10.63 -12.21 -12.85
C GLU A 268 -11.83 -11.42 -12.29
N ALA A 269 -12.57 -12.05 -11.39
CA ALA A 269 -13.82 -11.51 -10.85
C ALA A 269 -13.63 -10.26 -9.99
N GLY A 270 -12.73 -10.34 -9.02
CA GLY A 270 -12.35 -9.27 -8.11
C GLY A 270 -10.87 -8.92 -8.25
N TRP A 271 -10.23 -8.64 -7.14
CA TRP A 271 -8.82 -8.29 -6.95
C TRP A 271 -8.20 -7.49 -8.10
N SER A 272 -7.31 -8.07 -8.93
CA SER A 272 -6.63 -7.32 -9.98
C SER A 272 -7.51 -7.08 -11.22
N GLY A 273 -8.45 -7.97 -11.51
CA GLY A 273 -9.35 -7.85 -12.66
C GLY A 273 -10.53 -6.91 -12.43
N GLN A 274 -11.10 -6.94 -11.23
CA GLN A 274 -12.26 -6.12 -10.84
C GLN A 274 -13.42 -6.16 -11.84
N SER A 275 -13.68 -7.33 -12.46
CA SER A 275 -14.70 -7.47 -13.51
C SER A 275 -16.09 -7.04 -13.07
N PHE A 276 -16.52 -7.45 -11.88
CA PHE A 276 -17.83 -7.07 -11.32
C PHE A 276 -17.92 -5.57 -11.04
N GLN A 277 -16.87 -4.96 -10.50
CA GLN A 277 -16.84 -3.55 -10.19
C GLN A 277 -16.83 -2.70 -11.47
N GLN A 278 -16.03 -3.08 -12.47
CA GLN A 278 -16.01 -2.41 -13.77
C GLN A 278 -17.38 -2.50 -14.47
N ALA A 279 -18.04 -3.66 -14.43
CA ALA A 279 -19.39 -3.83 -14.97
C ALA A 279 -20.40 -2.91 -14.28
N ARG A 280 -20.36 -2.79 -12.96
CA ARG A 280 -21.21 -1.84 -12.21
C ARG A 280 -20.95 -0.38 -12.65
N HIS A 281 -19.71 0.01 -12.86
CA HIS A 281 -19.41 1.37 -13.36
C HIS A 281 -19.94 1.61 -14.78
N PHE A 282 -19.97 0.58 -15.62
CA PHE A 282 -20.63 0.69 -16.93
C PHE A 282 -22.16 0.83 -16.79
N ILE A 283 -22.80 0.15 -15.85
CA ILE A 283 -24.22 0.38 -15.54
C ILE A 283 -24.44 1.83 -15.09
N ARG A 284 -23.57 2.37 -14.24
CA ARG A 284 -23.61 3.75 -13.78
C ARG A 284 -23.43 4.73 -14.94
N GLU A 285 -22.51 4.46 -15.84
CA GLU A 285 -22.32 5.30 -17.03
C GLU A 285 -23.52 5.28 -17.95
N PHE A 286 -24.15 4.11 -18.15
CA PHE A 286 -25.44 4.05 -18.87
C PHE A 286 -26.50 4.91 -18.20
N GLN A 287 -26.65 4.86 -16.87
CA GLN A 287 -27.57 5.70 -16.12
C GLN A 287 -27.32 7.19 -16.36
N ARG A 288 -26.05 7.59 -16.43
CA ARG A 288 -25.62 8.98 -16.63
C ARG A 288 -25.80 9.47 -18.08
N SER A 289 -25.40 8.66 -19.07
CA SER A 289 -25.29 9.07 -20.48
C SER A 289 -26.44 8.61 -21.37
N GLY A 290 -27.16 7.55 -20.96
CA GLY A 290 -28.14 6.88 -21.81
C GLY A 290 -27.52 5.96 -22.90
N ASP A 291 -26.19 5.88 -22.98
CA ASP A 291 -25.51 5.01 -23.98
C ASP A 291 -25.66 3.53 -23.63
N ARG A 292 -26.55 2.87 -24.39
CA ARG A 292 -26.86 1.44 -24.21
C ARG A 292 -25.68 0.50 -24.41
N SER A 293 -24.62 0.92 -25.08
CA SER A 293 -23.45 0.07 -25.26
C SER A 293 -22.80 -0.30 -23.92
N PHE A 294 -22.75 0.64 -22.99
CA PHE A 294 -22.25 0.36 -21.64
C PHE A 294 -23.11 -0.65 -20.88
N LEU A 295 -24.44 -0.50 -20.95
CA LEU A 295 -25.35 -1.46 -20.32
C LEU A 295 -25.19 -2.86 -20.92
N ASN A 296 -25.14 -2.97 -22.25
CA ASN A 296 -25.01 -4.25 -22.94
C ASN A 296 -23.71 -4.97 -22.57
N ASP A 297 -22.59 -4.23 -22.57
CA ASP A 297 -21.28 -4.76 -22.17
C ASP A 297 -21.28 -5.21 -20.70
N ALA A 298 -21.87 -4.41 -19.80
CA ALA A 298 -21.96 -4.74 -18.37
C ALA A 298 -22.81 -5.99 -18.12
N LEU A 299 -24.00 -6.06 -18.73
CA LEU A 299 -24.88 -7.22 -18.59
C LEU A 299 -24.23 -8.49 -19.14
N SER A 300 -23.59 -8.38 -20.33
CA SER A 300 -22.86 -9.51 -20.92
C SER A 300 -21.76 -10.03 -19.98
N CYS A 301 -20.99 -9.13 -19.37
CA CYS A 301 -19.94 -9.51 -18.41
C CYS A 301 -20.53 -10.21 -17.18
N LEU A 302 -21.54 -9.60 -16.55
CA LEU A 302 -22.15 -10.17 -15.34
C LEU A 302 -22.85 -11.51 -15.63
N ASP A 303 -23.62 -11.60 -16.72
CA ASP A 303 -24.28 -12.84 -17.13
C ASP A 303 -23.24 -13.95 -17.36
N GLY A 304 -22.11 -13.65 -18.01
CA GLY A 304 -21.02 -14.60 -18.20
C GLY A 304 -20.42 -15.13 -16.90
N TRP A 305 -20.31 -14.29 -15.85
CA TRP A 305 -19.89 -14.75 -14.53
C TRP A 305 -20.98 -15.57 -13.82
N MET A 306 -22.27 -15.14 -13.90
CA MET A 306 -23.40 -15.85 -13.27
C MET A 306 -23.54 -17.29 -13.76
N GLU A 307 -23.30 -17.54 -15.07
CA GLU A 307 -23.37 -18.86 -15.69
C GLU A 307 -22.31 -19.84 -15.15
N THR A 308 -21.24 -19.33 -14.51
CA THR A 308 -20.17 -20.17 -13.96
C THR A 308 -20.42 -20.65 -12.54
N GLN A 309 -21.48 -20.16 -11.85
CA GLN A 309 -21.77 -20.53 -10.48
C GLN A 309 -22.18 -22.00 -10.35
N LEU A 310 -21.54 -22.70 -9.45
CA LEU A 310 -21.78 -24.11 -9.16
C LEU A 310 -22.87 -24.29 -8.09
N PRO A 311 -23.41 -25.51 -7.95
CA PRO A 311 -24.40 -25.81 -6.90
C PRO A 311 -23.91 -25.52 -5.46
N SER A 312 -22.62 -25.52 -5.22
CA SER A 312 -22.02 -25.11 -3.94
C SER A 312 -22.23 -23.62 -3.61
N GLY A 313 -22.60 -22.78 -4.60
CA GLY A 313 -22.62 -21.33 -4.50
C GLY A 313 -21.30 -20.67 -4.91
N LEU A 314 -20.20 -21.42 -4.98
CA LEU A 314 -18.92 -20.94 -5.46
C LEU A 314 -18.86 -20.91 -6.99
N PHE A 315 -17.84 -20.25 -7.52
CA PHE A 315 -17.57 -20.15 -8.96
C PHE A 315 -16.06 -20.01 -9.21
N PRO A 316 -15.55 -20.32 -10.42
CA PRO A 316 -14.16 -20.04 -10.78
C PRO A 316 -13.91 -18.54 -10.78
N VAL A 317 -13.05 -18.05 -9.89
CA VAL A 317 -12.81 -16.59 -9.73
C VAL A 317 -11.90 -16.02 -10.80
N ASN A 318 -11.16 -16.87 -11.52
CA ASN A 318 -10.31 -16.45 -12.64
C ASN A 318 -10.16 -17.54 -13.69
N TYR A 319 -9.78 -17.14 -14.90
CA TYR A 319 -9.37 -18.00 -15.99
C TYR A 319 -7.94 -17.71 -16.37
N VAL A 320 -7.12 -18.73 -16.51
CA VAL A 320 -5.70 -18.61 -16.85
C VAL A 320 -5.41 -18.95 -18.30
N ARG A 321 -4.29 -18.44 -18.78
CA ARG A 321 -3.82 -18.63 -20.16
C ARG A 321 -3.66 -20.12 -20.47
N HIS A 322 -3.99 -20.50 -21.70
CA HIS A 322 -3.87 -21.86 -22.25
C HIS A 322 -4.89 -22.89 -21.73
N VAL A 323 -5.77 -22.53 -20.82
CA VAL A 323 -6.83 -23.42 -20.32
C VAL A 323 -8.16 -22.71 -20.44
N THR A 324 -9.05 -23.23 -21.26
CA THR A 324 -10.38 -22.62 -21.53
C THR A 324 -11.31 -22.63 -20.30
N LYS A 325 -11.05 -23.48 -19.32
CA LYS A 325 -11.67 -23.49 -18.00
C LYS A 325 -10.67 -24.11 -17.02
N GLN A 326 -10.02 -23.30 -16.20
CA GLN A 326 -9.26 -23.84 -15.09
C GLN A 326 -9.93 -23.45 -13.78
N TYR A 327 -10.34 -24.43 -13.03
CA TYR A 327 -10.80 -24.29 -11.66
C TYR A 327 -9.55 -24.21 -10.75
N VAL A 328 -9.12 -23.01 -10.45
CA VAL A 328 -8.08 -22.79 -9.43
C VAL A 328 -8.74 -22.43 -8.11
N PRO A 329 -8.13 -22.77 -6.96
CA PRO A 329 -8.63 -22.33 -5.67
C PRO A 329 -8.85 -20.83 -5.65
N GLY A 330 -10.06 -20.39 -5.30
CA GLY A 330 -10.43 -18.99 -5.27
C GLY A 330 -10.02 -18.33 -3.95
N ASP A 331 -9.42 -17.16 -4.05
CA ASP A 331 -9.13 -16.33 -2.88
C ASP A 331 -10.40 -15.65 -2.37
N VAL A 332 -10.56 -15.58 -1.05
CA VAL A 332 -11.77 -15.04 -0.41
C VAL A 332 -12.05 -13.60 -0.80
N CYS A 333 -11.02 -12.78 -1.09
CA CYS A 333 -11.21 -11.41 -1.59
C CYS A 333 -11.95 -11.37 -2.93
N ASN A 334 -11.66 -12.29 -3.86
CA ASN A 334 -12.37 -12.38 -5.14
C ASN A 334 -13.86 -12.68 -4.95
N TYR A 335 -14.19 -13.60 -4.05
CA TYR A 335 -15.57 -13.91 -3.70
C TYR A 335 -16.29 -12.74 -3.02
N GLY A 336 -15.62 -12.09 -2.07
CA GLY A 336 -16.17 -10.92 -1.36
C GLY A 336 -16.46 -9.76 -2.30
N TRP A 337 -15.50 -9.40 -3.18
CA TRP A 337 -15.71 -8.38 -4.21
C TRP A 337 -16.87 -8.74 -5.14
N ALA A 338 -16.88 -9.96 -5.69
CA ALA A 338 -17.91 -10.38 -6.63
C ALA A 338 -19.31 -10.32 -6.02
N ALA A 339 -19.50 -10.83 -4.81
CA ALA A 339 -20.79 -10.80 -4.14
C ALA A 339 -21.26 -9.38 -3.82
N ALA A 340 -20.38 -8.53 -3.25
CA ALA A 340 -20.74 -7.16 -2.92
C ALA A 340 -21.13 -6.36 -4.17
N GLU A 341 -20.35 -6.47 -5.25
CA GLU A 341 -20.60 -5.75 -6.49
C GLU A 341 -21.80 -6.32 -7.28
N ALA A 342 -22.11 -7.61 -7.16
CA ALA A 342 -23.33 -8.20 -7.73
C ALA A 342 -24.58 -7.61 -7.07
N VAL A 343 -24.59 -7.47 -5.73
CA VAL A 343 -25.71 -6.83 -4.99
C VAL A 343 -25.84 -5.36 -5.39
N ARG A 344 -24.72 -4.62 -5.44
CA ARG A 344 -24.71 -3.21 -5.84
C ARG A 344 -25.21 -3.02 -7.28
N SER A 345 -24.82 -3.91 -8.19
CA SER A 345 -25.27 -3.91 -9.59
C SER A 345 -26.77 -4.21 -9.70
N TYR A 346 -27.27 -5.19 -8.94
CA TYR A 346 -28.70 -5.48 -8.84
C TYR A 346 -29.49 -4.26 -8.38
N ARG A 347 -29.09 -3.65 -7.27
CA ARG A 347 -29.75 -2.45 -6.71
C ARG A 347 -29.77 -1.29 -7.71
N LEU A 348 -28.67 -1.06 -8.40
CA LEU A 348 -28.56 0.00 -9.40
C LEU A 348 -29.48 -0.26 -10.61
N LEU A 349 -29.53 -1.50 -11.14
CA LEU A 349 -30.42 -1.88 -12.22
C LEU A 349 -31.90 -1.80 -11.82
N ALA A 350 -32.23 -2.28 -10.61
CA ALA A 350 -33.60 -2.21 -10.06
C ALA A 350 -34.08 -0.74 -9.94
N SER A 351 -33.21 0.20 -9.58
CA SER A 351 -33.54 1.63 -9.50
C SER A 351 -33.91 2.24 -10.87
N MET A 352 -33.51 1.57 -11.97
CA MET A 352 -33.84 1.94 -13.33
C MET A 352 -34.97 1.07 -13.94
N GLY A 353 -35.62 0.21 -13.13
CA GLY A 353 -36.68 -0.68 -13.59
C GLY A 353 -36.17 -1.89 -14.41
N ILE A 354 -34.88 -2.20 -14.36
CA ILE A 354 -34.28 -3.35 -15.06
C ILE A 354 -34.18 -4.51 -14.07
N ASP A 355 -34.98 -5.54 -14.27
CA ASP A 355 -34.96 -6.73 -13.40
C ASP A 355 -33.73 -7.61 -13.70
N ARG A 356 -32.93 -7.82 -12.66
CA ARG A 356 -31.78 -8.74 -12.63
C ARG A 356 -31.68 -9.41 -11.26
N ARG A 357 -32.80 -9.92 -10.78
CA ARG A 357 -32.86 -10.61 -9.48
C ARG A 357 -31.84 -11.74 -9.37
N ASN A 358 -31.51 -12.40 -10.47
CA ASN A 358 -30.50 -13.44 -10.53
C ASN A 358 -29.11 -12.99 -10.05
N TYR A 359 -28.74 -11.68 -10.16
CA TYR A 359 -27.47 -11.15 -9.62
C TYR A 359 -27.47 -11.14 -8.10
N PHE A 360 -28.59 -10.76 -7.51
CA PHE A 360 -28.77 -10.84 -6.07
C PHE A 360 -28.78 -12.28 -5.57
N ASP A 361 -29.51 -13.18 -6.25
CA ASP A 361 -29.57 -14.58 -5.88
C ASP A 361 -28.21 -15.28 -5.99
N PHE A 362 -27.37 -14.90 -6.97
CA PHE A 362 -25.97 -15.34 -7.07
C PHE A 362 -25.18 -14.92 -5.81
N ALA A 363 -25.27 -13.66 -5.42
CA ALA A 363 -24.57 -13.15 -4.24
C ALA A 363 -25.03 -13.82 -2.96
N VAL A 364 -26.34 -14.06 -2.79
CA VAL A 364 -26.90 -14.75 -1.62
C VAL A 364 -26.36 -16.17 -1.51
N ARG A 365 -26.38 -16.96 -2.60
CA ARG A 365 -25.83 -18.33 -2.57
C ARG A 365 -24.35 -18.35 -2.20
N LEU A 366 -23.59 -17.39 -2.74
CA LEU A 366 -22.16 -17.27 -2.45
C LEU A 366 -21.92 -16.91 -0.98
N VAL A 367 -22.64 -15.93 -0.46
CA VAL A 367 -22.52 -15.48 0.94
C VAL A 367 -23.01 -16.54 1.93
N ASP A 368 -24.10 -17.26 1.61
CA ASP A 368 -24.61 -18.36 2.43
C ASP A 368 -23.58 -19.50 2.55
N PHE A 369 -22.86 -19.83 1.47
CA PHE A 369 -21.74 -20.76 1.55
C PHE A 369 -20.71 -20.35 2.61
N PHE A 370 -20.26 -19.08 2.59
CA PHE A 370 -19.28 -18.60 3.56
C PHE A 370 -19.84 -18.46 4.97
N LEU A 371 -21.13 -18.18 5.11
CA LEU A 371 -21.81 -18.14 6.40
C LEU A 371 -21.86 -19.54 7.03
N GLU A 372 -22.15 -20.58 6.24
CA GLU A 372 -22.19 -21.98 6.69
C GLU A 372 -20.80 -22.53 7.04
N HIS A 373 -19.75 -22.01 6.42
CA HIS A 373 -18.36 -22.45 6.60
C HIS A 373 -17.51 -21.48 7.42
N TYR A 374 -18.14 -20.53 8.12
CA TYR A 374 -17.43 -19.62 9.02
C TYR A 374 -16.83 -20.38 10.21
N ASP A 375 -15.56 -20.09 10.52
CA ASP A 375 -14.82 -20.69 11.63
C ASP A 375 -14.44 -19.63 12.66
N GLU A 376 -14.66 -19.90 13.95
CA GLU A 376 -14.40 -18.94 15.04
C GLU A 376 -12.92 -18.60 15.26
N THR A 377 -12.01 -19.37 14.67
CA THR A 377 -10.55 -19.16 14.81
C THR A 377 -9.87 -18.69 13.53
N ASP A 378 -10.40 -19.11 12.37
CA ASP A 378 -9.83 -18.82 11.04
C ASP A 378 -10.69 -17.85 10.21
N GLY A 379 -11.92 -17.59 10.65
CA GLY A 379 -12.87 -16.78 9.90
C GLY A 379 -13.35 -17.49 8.63
N PHE A 380 -13.14 -16.81 7.48
CA PHE A 380 -13.55 -17.35 6.18
C PHE A 380 -12.44 -18.13 5.46
N GLY A 381 -11.28 -18.33 6.09
CA GLY A 381 -10.11 -18.92 5.44
C GLY A 381 -9.45 -18.00 4.43
N LEU A 382 -8.51 -18.55 3.65
CA LEU A 382 -7.76 -17.82 2.62
C LEU A 382 -8.17 -18.24 1.21
N LYS A 383 -8.18 -19.54 0.91
CA LYS A 383 -8.49 -20.11 -0.41
C LYS A 383 -9.45 -21.28 -0.34
N TRP A 384 -10.32 -21.34 -1.35
CA TRP A 384 -11.31 -22.41 -1.48
C TRP A 384 -11.31 -23.01 -2.88
N SER A 385 -11.37 -24.33 -2.98
CA SER A 385 -11.69 -24.98 -4.26
C SER A 385 -13.16 -24.71 -4.62
N VAL A 386 -13.49 -24.79 -5.89
CA VAL A 386 -14.88 -24.60 -6.36
C VAL A 386 -15.83 -25.68 -5.85
N GLU A 387 -15.31 -26.85 -5.44
CA GLU A 387 -16.10 -27.94 -4.82
C GLU A 387 -16.37 -27.68 -3.32
N GLY A 388 -15.90 -26.57 -2.75
CA GLY A 388 -16.16 -26.20 -1.37
C GLY A 388 -15.17 -26.74 -0.35
N ARG A 389 -13.94 -27.13 -0.76
CA ARG A 389 -12.89 -27.51 0.19
C ARG A 389 -12.03 -26.28 0.52
N LYS A 390 -11.74 -26.08 1.79
CA LYS A 390 -10.76 -25.07 2.23
C LYS A 390 -9.35 -25.55 1.88
N GLU A 391 -8.70 -24.85 0.97
CA GLU A 391 -7.36 -25.18 0.47
C GLU A 391 -6.24 -24.45 1.22
N ALA A 392 -6.56 -23.28 1.80
CA ALA A 392 -5.64 -22.52 2.64
C ALA A 392 -6.39 -21.74 3.72
N SER A 393 -5.73 -21.59 4.85
CA SER A 393 -6.20 -20.90 6.04
C SER A 393 -5.33 -19.69 6.37
N GLY A 394 -5.79 -18.85 7.30
CA GLY A 394 -5.06 -17.71 7.83
C GLY A 394 -5.28 -16.42 7.05
N GLY A 395 -4.56 -15.39 7.49
CA GLY A 395 -4.65 -14.06 6.90
C GLY A 395 -5.88 -13.25 7.34
N THR A 396 -5.87 -11.99 6.97
CA THR A 396 -6.93 -11.01 7.26
C THR A 396 -7.87 -10.82 6.07
N ILE A 397 -7.62 -11.54 4.99
CA ILE A 397 -8.30 -11.44 3.68
C ILE A 397 -9.83 -11.63 3.77
N GLY A 398 -10.31 -12.35 4.77
CA GLY A 398 -11.74 -12.54 5.01
C GLY A 398 -12.52 -11.26 5.27
N GLY A 399 -11.84 -10.16 5.57
CA GLY A 399 -12.45 -8.83 5.67
C GLY A 399 -13.26 -8.44 4.42
N PHE A 400 -12.86 -8.89 3.23
CA PHE A 400 -13.62 -8.66 1.99
C PHE A 400 -14.98 -9.39 1.98
N MET A 401 -15.10 -10.53 2.65
CA MET A 401 -16.40 -11.22 2.77
C MET A 401 -17.36 -10.49 3.72
N ILE A 402 -16.83 -9.73 4.71
CA ILE A 402 -17.66 -8.89 5.57
C ILE A 402 -18.39 -7.83 4.73
N MET A 403 -17.73 -7.22 3.73
CA MET A 403 -18.37 -6.29 2.80
C MET A 403 -19.59 -6.93 2.12
N ALA A 404 -19.45 -8.16 1.62
CA ALA A 404 -20.54 -8.87 0.96
C ALA A 404 -21.71 -9.20 1.91
N LEU A 405 -21.41 -9.64 3.13
CA LEU A 405 -22.42 -9.90 4.16
C LEU A 405 -23.23 -8.64 4.48
N LEU A 406 -22.60 -7.49 4.62
CA LEU A 406 -23.27 -6.21 4.88
C LEU A 406 -24.15 -5.76 3.71
N GLU A 407 -23.73 -5.96 2.46
CA GLU A 407 -24.55 -5.66 1.29
C GLU A 407 -25.80 -6.56 1.20
N VAL A 408 -25.65 -7.87 1.47
CA VAL A 408 -26.78 -8.81 1.50
C VAL A 408 -27.71 -8.47 2.68
N TYR A 409 -27.17 -8.12 3.84
CA TYR A 409 -27.98 -7.67 4.98
C TYR A 409 -28.86 -6.47 4.64
N ARG A 410 -28.30 -5.46 3.97
CA ARG A 410 -29.03 -4.25 3.56
C ARG A 410 -30.24 -4.54 2.67
N GLU A 411 -30.15 -5.56 1.82
CA GLU A 411 -31.24 -5.94 0.92
C GLU A 411 -32.26 -6.85 1.60
N THR A 412 -31.84 -7.69 2.57
CA THR A 412 -32.72 -8.72 3.14
C THR A 412 -33.26 -8.35 4.52
N GLY A 413 -32.54 -7.53 5.29
CA GLY A 413 -32.80 -7.33 6.72
C GLY A 413 -32.57 -8.58 7.58
N ALA A 414 -32.03 -9.68 7.02
CA ALA A 414 -31.89 -10.94 7.73
C ALA A 414 -30.71 -10.89 8.71
N ALA A 415 -31.02 -10.95 10.01
CA ALA A 415 -30.06 -10.76 11.11
C ALA A 415 -28.82 -11.66 10.99
N LYS A 416 -28.96 -12.91 10.47
CA LYS A 416 -27.85 -13.86 10.32
C LYS A 416 -26.63 -13.27 9.60
N TYR A 417 -26.83 -12.40 8.62
CA TYR A 417 -25.73 -11.79 7.86
C TYR A 417 -25.01 -10.71 8.67
N LEU A 418 -25.74 -9.85 9.38
CA LEU A 418 -25.13 -8.84 10.24
C LEU A 418 -24.40 -9.48 11.43
N GLU A 419 -24.99 -10.51 12.04
CA GLU A 419 -24.37 -11.24 13.15
C GLU A 419 -23.05 -11.90 12.72
N CYS A 420 -23.03 -12.58 11.57
CA CYS A 420 -21.81 -13.18 11.03
C CYS A 420 -20.77 -12.10 10.67
N ALA A 421 -21.19 -11.00 10.04
CA ALA A 421 -20.31 -9.87 9.72
C ALA A 421 -19.63 -9.30 10.98
N ARG A 422 -20.38 -9.09 12.07
CA ARG A 422 -19.86 -8.59 13.35
C ARG A 422 -18.87 -9.58 13.99
N ARG A 423 -19.23 -10.87 14.03
CA ARG A 423 -18.33 -11.91 14.59
C ARG A 423 -17.02 -12.00 13.82
N ALA A 424 -17.09 -12.01 12.50
CA ALA A 424 -15.89 -12.04 11.65
C ALA A 424 -15.06 -10.75 11.82
N PHE A 425 -15.70 -9.60 11.88
CA PHE A 425 -15.04 -8.33 12.12
C PHE A 425 -14.27 -8.34 13.45
N ASP A 426 -14.95 -8.74 14.54
CA ASP A 426 -14.36 -8.80 15.89
C ASP A 426 -13.19 -9.79 15.96
N LEU A 427 -13.29 -10.95 15.28
CA LEU A 427 -12.20 -11.92 15.17
C LEU A 427 -10.95 -11.31 14.52
N TYR A 428 -11.07 -10.76 13.32
CA TYR A 428 -9.94 -10.20 12.58
C TYR A 428 -9.38 -8.95 13.25
N GLN A 429 -10.24 -8.09 13.81
CA GLN A 429 -9.78 -6.92 14.53
C GLN A 429 -8.90 -7.31 15.71
N LYS A 430 -9.39 -8.20 16.58
CA LYS A 430 -8.67 -8.63 17.78
C LYS A 430 -7.38 -9.38 17.46
N ARG A 431 -7.40 -10.22 16.41
CA ARG A 431 -6.25 -11.05 16.05
C ARG A 431 -5.16 -10.25 15.32
N ASP A 432 -5.55 -9.35 14.45
CA ASP A 432 -4.64 -8.72 13.49
C ASP A 432 -4.58 -7.19 13.66
N LEU A 433 -5.69 -6.48 13.46
CA LEU A 433 -5.69 -5.02 13.40
C LEU A 433 -5.28 -4.36 14.73
N ASP A 434 -5.71 -4.89 15.88
CA ASP A 434 -5.31 -4.38 17.20
C ASP A 434 -3.81 -4.54 17.46
N HIS A 435 -3.14 -5.40 16.68
CA HIS A 435 -1.69 -5.58 16.69
C HIS A 435 -0.95 -4.80 15.59
N PHE A 436 -1.64 -3.90 14.88
CA PHE A 436 -1.08 -3.12 13.77
C PHE A 436 -0.47 -4.01 12.68
N VAL A 437 -1.16 -5.08 12.30
CA VAL A 437 -0.75 -6.06 11.28
C VAL A 437 -1.98 -6.50 10.49
N CYS A 438 -1.89 -6.51 9.16
CA CYS A 438 -2.85 -7.17 8.27
C CYS A 438 -2.10 -8.04 7.26
N LEU A 439 -2.69 -9.19 6.89
CA LEU A 439 -2.01 -10.27 6.19
C LEU A 439 -2.77 -10.74 4.96
N ALA A 440 -2.02 -11.08 3.91
CA ALA A 440 -2.45 -11.90 2.77
C ALA A 440 -3.50 -11.27 1.84
N GLY A 441 -3.60 -9.94 1.79
CA GLY A 441 -4.44 -9.24 0.81
C GLY A 441 -3.79 -9.17 -0.57
N ALA A 442 -2.46 -8.97 -0.64
CA ALA A 442 -1.68 -9.16 -1.84
C ALA A 442 -1.57 -10.66 -2.13
N ILE A 443 -2.58 -11.23 -2.76
CA ILE A 443 -2.83 -12.68 -2.83
C ILE A 443 -1.80 -13.51 -3.59
N ASP A 444 -0.90 -12.91 -4.32
CA ASP A 444 0.29 -13.56 -4.86
C ASP A 444 1.41 -13.74 -3.82
N CYS A 445 1.28 -13.12 -2.64
CA CYS A 445 2.21 -13.18 -1.52
C CYS A 445 1.48 -13.36 -0.19
N ALA A 446 1.76 -14.41 0.55
CA ALA A 446 1.26 -14.58 1.92
C ALA A 446 2.11 -13.73 2.89
N CYS A 447 1.99 -12.40 2.80
CA CYS A 447 2.81 -11.44 3.55
C CYS A 447 1.96 -10.35 4.20
N ILE A 448 2.59 -9.48 4.98
CA ILE A 448 1.98 -8.29 5.56
C ILE A 448 1.78 -7.25 4.45
N ASP A 449 0.60 -6.64 4.41
CA ASP A 449 0.20 -5.69 3.37
C ASP A 449 -0.80 -4.64 3.85
N LYS A 450 -1.12 -3.70 2.97
CA LYS A 450 -2.14 -2.66 3.20
C LYS A 450 -3.55 -3.08 2.75
N GLU A 451 -3.65 -4.01 1.82
CA GLU A 451 -4.89 -4.23 1.07
C GLU A 451 -6.00 -4.77 1.95
N THR A 452 -5.64 -5.65 2.90
CA THR A 452 -6.59 -6.20 3.87
C THR A 452 -7.03 -5.21 4.95
N ALA A 453 -6.37 -4.06 5.08
CA ALA A 453 -6.84 -2.98 5.96
C ALA A 453 -8.03 -2.22 5.37
N TYR A 454 -8.14 -2.15 4.05
CA TYR A 454 -9.24 -1.44 3.39
C TYR A 454 -10.63 -1.97 3.75
N PRO A 455 -10.92 -3.29 3.69
CA PRO A 455 -12.24 -3.78 4.10
C PRO A 455 -12.56 -3.48 5.57
N PHE A 456 -11.55 -3.41 6.46
CA PHE A 456 -11.79 -2.98 7.85
C PHE A 456 -12.17 -1.52 7.94
N LEU A 457 -11.47 -0.64 7.25
CA LEU A 457 -11.82 0.78 7.18
C LEU A 457 -13.24 0.95 6.65
N PHE A 458 -13.54 0.34 5.50
CA PHE A 458 -14.87 0.39 4.88
C PHE A 458 -15.95 -0.20 5.80
N CYS A 459 -15.78 -1.45 6.27
CA CYS A 459 -16.79 -2.13 7.09
C CYS A 459 -16.99 -1.49 8.46
N SER A 460 -15.96 -0.87 9.05
CA SER A 460 -16.11 -0.12 10.29
C SER A 460 -17.07 1.05 10.12
N LEU A 461 -16.91 1.84 9.06
CA LEU A 461 -17.81 2.97 8.77
C LEU A 461 -19.23 2.48 8.45
N GLU A 462 -19.37 1.39 7.72
CA GLU A 462 -20.66 0.77 7.43
C GLU A 462 -21.36 0.23 8.69
N LEU A 463 -20.61 -0.43 9.58
CA LEU A 463 -21.14 -0.93 10.86
C LEU A 463 -21.48 0.23 11.81
N LEU A 464 -20.72 1.32 11.81
CA LEU A 464 -21.06 2.53 12.54
C LEU A 464 -22.41 3.07 12.08
N ASP A 465 -22.64 3.20 10.77
CA ASP A 465 -23.91 3.69 10.21
C ASP A 465 -25.09 2.74 10.51
N LEU A 466 -24.84 1.42 10.53
CA LEU A 466 -25.90 0.42 10.78
C LEU A 466 -26.25 0.26 12.25
N THR A 467 -25.29 0.44 13.16
CA THR A 467 -25.47 0.09 14.58
C THR A 467 -25.44 1.30 15.51
N GLY A 468 -24.79 2.40 15.10
CA GLY A 468 -24.55 3.57 15.95
C GLY A 468 -23.52 3.32 17.07
N GLU A 469 -22.75 2.22 17.03
CA GLU A 469 -21.79 1.88 18.08
C GLU A 469 -20.46 2.61 17.85
N ASP A 470 -20.06 3.49 18.77
CA ASP A 470 -18.82 4.30 18.68
C ASP A 470 -17.54 3.49 18.53
N ARG A 471 -17.54 2.22 18.99
CA ARG A 471 -16.36 1.32 18.83
C ARG A 471 -15.94 1.15 17.36
N TYR A 472 -16.90 1.25 16.44
CA TYR A 472 -16.59 1.14 15.01
C TYR A 472 -15.92 2.40 14.45
N LEU A 473 -16.13 3.57 15.04
CA LEU A 473 -15.32 4.75 14.70
C LEU A 473 -13.86 4.56 15.13
N GLU A 474 -13.62 4.03 16.32
CA GLU A 474 -12.25 3.69 16.76
C GLU A 474 -11.60 2.67 15.83
N SER A 475 -12.34 1.62 15.46
CA SER A 475 -11.85 0.60 14.51
C SER A 475 -11.53 1.21 13.13
N ALA A 476 -12.36 2.13 12.64
CA ALA A 476 -12.12 2.84 11.39
C ALA A 476 -10.84 3.69 11.46
N LEU A 477 -10.61 4.39 12.57
CA LEU A 477 -9.39 5.15 12.80
C LEU A 477 -8.16 4.24 12.84
N LYS A 478 -8.22 3.13 13.55
CA LYS A 478 -7.14 2.12 13.59
C LYS A 478 -6.81 1.61 12.19
N ALA A 479 -7.82 1.19 11.42
CA ALA A 479 -7.63 0.71 10.06
C ALA A 479 -7.07 1.80 9.13
N ALA A 480 -7.53 3.04 9.26
CA ALA A 480 -7.04 4.18 8.48
C ALA A 480 -5.56 4.50 8.79
N TYR A 481 -5.16 4.49 10.05
CA TYR A 481 -3.74 4.69 10.42
C TYR A 481 -2.87 3.55 9.91
N TYR A 482 -3.31 2.30 10.06
CA TYR A 482 -2.56 1.17 9.52
C TYR A 482 -2.44 1.27 7.99
N PHE A 483 -3.54 1.51 7.29
CA PHE A 483 -3.53 1.71 5.84
C PHE A 483 -2.58 2.85 5.42
N PHE A 484 -2.64 3.99 6.13
CA PHE A 484 -1.83 5.15 5.80
C PHE A 484 -0.35 5.01 6.20
N SER A 485 0.01 4.06 7.07
CA SER A 485 1.40 3.72 7.36
C SER A 485 2.17 3.17 6.14
N TRP A 486 1.43 2.74 5.12
CA TRP A 486 1.97 2.29 3.84
C TRP A 486 2.12 3.41 2.80
N ALA A 487 1.65 4.62 3.12
CA ALA A 487 1.79 5.78 2.24
C ALA A 487 3.16 6.45 2.40
N PHE A 488 3.67 6.98 1.29
CA PHE A 488 4.86 7.83 1.30
C PHE A 488 4.48 9.25 1.71
N HIS A 489 5.23 9.83 2.63
CA HIS A 489 5.00 11.17 3.18
C HIS A 489 5.88 12.26 2.56
N TYR A 490 6.74 11.90 1.64
CA TYR A 490 7.74 12.77 1.02
C TYR A 490 7.97 12.40 -0.44
N ASP A 491 8.65 13.29 -1.16
CA ASP A 491 9.07 13.05 -2.52
C ASP A 491 10.52 12.58 -2.55
N ALA A 492 10.73 11.32 -2.91
CA ALA A 492 12.04 10.79 -3.12
C ALA A 492 12.69 11.38 -4.38
N LEU A 493 13.99 11.54 -4.36
CA LEU A 493 14.75 12.10 -5.49
C LEU A 493 15.14 11.00 -6.49
N TYR A 494 14.96 11.28 -7.77
CA TYR A 494 15.25 10.35 -8.87
C TYR A 494 16.18 10.97 -9.89
N PRO A 495 16.97 10.11 -10.59
CA PRO A 495 17.78 10.54 -11.73
C PRO A 495 16.92 11.22 -12.81
N ALA A 496 17.47 12.22 -13.49
CA ALA A 496 16.75 12.99 -14.52
C ALA A 496 16.30 12.13 -15.71
N GLU A 497 17.00 11.04 -15.98
CA GLU A 497 16.69 10.05 -17.02
C GLU A 497 15.62 9.04 -16.61
N SER A 498 15.21 8.99 -15.36
CA SER A 498 14.16 8.08 -14.88
C SER A 498 12.79 8.42 -15.46
N ASP A 499 11.90 7.43 -15.50
CA ASP A 499 10.49 7.66 -15.91
C ASP A 499 9.80 8.64 -14.96
N PHE A 500 10.08 8.55 -13.66
CA PHE A 500 9.50 9.44 -12.66
C PHE A 500 9.84 10.91 -12.93
N ALA A 501 11.11 11.20 -13.20
CA ALA A 501 11.53 12.57 -13.52
C ALA A 501 10.91 13.07 -14.83
N LYS A 502 10.89 12.22 -15.89
CA LYS A 502 10.31 12.56 -17.20
C LYS A 502 8.81 12.78 -17.17
N LEU A 503 8.08 12.05 -16.33
CA LEU A 503 6.63 12.09 -16.25
C LEU A 503 6.12 12.96 -15.09
N GLY A 504 7.01 13.55 -14.30
CA GLY A 504 6.64 14.35 -13.14
C GLY A 504 6.00 13.54 -12.02
N TYR A 505 6.33 12.24 -11.92
CA TYR A 505 5.84 11.41 -10.82
C TYR A 505 6.53 11.78 -9.50
N TYR A 506 5.76 11.87 -8.44
CA TYR A 506 6.23 12.06 -7.07
C TYR A 506 5.69 10.95 -6.16
N THR A 507 6.43 10.61 -5.10
CA THR A 507 6.09 9.46 -4.25
C THR A 507 5.09 9.79 -3.15
N SER A 508 4.99 11.03 -2.69
CA SER A 508 4.07 11.39 -1.61
C SER A 508 2.61 11.05 -1.96
N GLY A 509 1.93 10.36 -1.04
CA GLY A 509 0.59 9.82 -1.22
C GLY A 509 0.50 8.47 -1.92
N GLY A 510 1.59 8.00 -2.57
CA GLY A 510 1.66 6.64 -3.11
C GLY A 510 1.76 5.60 -2.01
N THR A 511 1.16 4.45 -2.20
CA THR A 511 1.14 3.38 -1.20
C THR A 511 2.01 2.20 -1.63
N ALA A 512 2.88 1.68 -0.76
CA ALA A 512 3.56 0.42 -1.01
C ALA A 512 2.57 -0.74 -1.01
N VAL A 513 2.79 -1.73 -1.87
CA VAL A 513 1.89 -2.89 -1.99
C VAL A 513 1.94 -3.75 -0.74
N SER A 514 3.11 -4.27 -0.41
CA SER A 514 3.32 -5.20 0.70
C SER A 514 4.80 -5.31 1.07
N THR A 515 5.10 -6.06 2.12
CA THR A 515 6.51 -6.33 2.52
C THR A 515 7.28 -7.15 1.48
N GLN A 516 6.60 -7.92 0.64
CA GLN A 516 7.23 -8.65 -0.48
C GLN A 516 7.18 -7.90 -1.82
N HIS A 517 6.27 -6.95 -1.97
CA HIS A 517 6.15 -6.06 -3.13
C HIS A 517 6.37 -4.62 -2.69
N PRO A 518 7.62 -4.14 -2.60
CA PRO A 518 7.90 -2.80 -2.11
C PRO A 518 7.57 -1.68 -3.11
N ALA A 519 7.09 -2.00 -4.31
CA ALA A 519 6.68 -1.01 -5.31
C ALA A 519 5.51 -0.16 -4.81
N ILE A 520 5.47 1.09 -5.26
CA ILE A 520 4.31 1.96 -5.05
C ILE A 520 3.23 1.61 -6.07
N ASP A 521 1.98 1.71 -5.66
CA ASP A 521 0.81 1.52 -6.52
C ASP A 521 -0.24 2.62 -6.31
N PRO A 522 -1.19 2.81 -7.26
CA PRO A 522 -2.28 3.77 -7.11
C PRO A 522 -3.47 3.22 -6.28
N TRP A 523 -3.27 2.18 -5.48
CA TRP A 523 -4.32 1.49 -4.73
C TRP A 523 -5.03 2.39 -3.72
N GLY A 524 -4.34 3.44 -3.23
CA GLY A 524 -4.90 4.42 -2.30
C GLY A 524 -6.20 5.07 -2.76
N ALA A 525 -6.49 5.11 -4.07
CA ALA A 525 -7.72 5.69 -4.63
C ALA A 525 -8.99 5.13 -4.00
N ILE A 526 -9.05 3.80 -3.73
CA ILE A 526 -10.25 3.14 -3.20
C ILE A 526 -10.65 3.65 -1.80
N ALA A 527 -9.66 4.05 -1.00
CA ALA A 527 -9.85 4.49 0.39
C ALA A 527 -10.15 5.99 0.53
N VAL A 528 -9.97 6.79 -0.52
CA VAL A 528 -10.19 8.26 -0.47
C VAL A 528 -11.54 8.65 0.11
N PRO A 529 -12.68 8.02 -0.29
CA PRO A 529 -14.00 8.36 0.29
C PRO A 529 -14.06 8.11 1.80
N ASP A 530 -13.41 7.07 2.27
CA ASP A 530 -13.41 6.68 3.70
C ASP A 530 -12.60 7.68 4.54
N PHE A 531 -11.45 8.16 4.00
CA PHE A 531 -10.68 9.24 4.63
C PHE A 531 -11.45 10.57 4.67
N ILE A 532 -12.19 10.91 3.61
CA ILE A 532 -13.09 12.08 3.62
C ILE A 532 -14.18 11.90 4.67
N ARG A 533 -14.77 10.70 4.78
CA ARG A 533 -15.77 10.39 5.79
C ARG A 533 -15.22 10.51 7.21
N LEU A 534 -14.00 10.05 7.48
CA LEU A 534 -13.33 10.25 8.76
C LEU A 534 -13.13 11.72 9.09
N TRP A 535 -12.73 12.54 8.11
CA TRP A 535 -12.69 13.99 8.30
C TRP A 535 -14.05 14.56 8.71
N GLN A 536 -15.11 14.19 8.01
CA GLN A 536 -16.48 14.66 8.32
C GLN A 536 -16.95 14.22 9.71
N LEU A 537 -16.60 13.01 10.16
CA LEU A 537 -16.99 12.47 11.45
C LEU A 537 -16.18 13.06 12.62
N THR A 538 -14.90 13.30 12.41
CA THR A 538 -13.98 13.71 13.49
C THR A 538 -13.68 15.21 13.51
N GLY A 539 -13.86 15.92 12.40
CA GLY A 539 -13.41 17.30 12.20
C GLY A 539 -11.89 17.45 12.10
N ASP A 540 -11.12 16.35 12.08
CA ASP A 540 -9.67 16.38 12.01
C ASP A 540 -9.21 16.57 10.55
N GLU A 541 -8.69 17.77 10.23
CA GLU A 541 -8.22 18.16 8.90
C GLU A 541 -7.10 17.25 8.35
N ARG A 542 -6.38 16.54 9.21
CA ARG A 542 -5.35 15.60 8.77
C ARG A 542 -5.92 14.49 7.90
N TRP A 543 -7.17 14.06 8.14
CA TRP A 543 -7.83 13.06 7.30
C TRP A 543 -8.14 13.60 5.91
N ARG A 544 -8.55 14.86 5.78
CA ARG A 544 -8.72 15.50 4.47
C ARG A 544 -7.41 15.63 3.70
N ILE A 545 -6.32 16.01 4.39
CA ILE A 545 -5.00 16.08 3.79
C ILE A 545 -4.57 14.68 3.29
N ARG A 546 -4.75 13.65 4.10
CA ARG A 546 -4.43 12.26 3.75
C ARG A 546 -5.25 11.76 2.55
N ALA A 547 -6.55 12.04 2.52
CA ALA A 547 -7.40 11.76 1.36
C ALA A 547 -6.85 12.41 0.08
N ARG A 548 -6.47 13.70 0.18
CA ARG A 548 -5.86 14.44 -0.94
C ARG A 548 -4.52 13.86 -1.37
N MET A 549 -3.68 13.44 -0.43
CA MET A 549 -2.41 12.78 -0.74
C MET A 549 -2.64 11.52 -1.58
N LEU A 550 -3.52 10.62 -1.10
CA LEU A 550 -3.84 9.37 -1.80
C LEU A 550 -4.42 9.63 -3.19
N TRP A 551 -5.37 10.58 -3.30
CA TRP A 551 -5.97 10.94 -4.58
C TRP A 551 -4.97 11.50 -5.58
N CYS A 552 -4.19 12.50 -5.16
CA CYS A 552 -3.22 13.15 -6.03
C CYS A 552 -2.20 12.17 -6.61
N ASN A 553 -1.70 11.21 -5.80
CA ASN A 553 -0.76 10.21 -6.30
C ASN A 553 -1.44 9.18 -7.21
N ALA A 554 -2.64 8.70 -6.85
CA ALA A 554 -3.34 7.65 -7.61
C ALA A 554 -3.73 8.06 -9.03
N ILE A 555 -3.76 9.35 -9.35
CA ILE A 555 -4.09 9.87 -10.69
C ILE A 555 -2.86 10.26 -11.53
N LEU A 556 -1.65 10.05 -11.01
CA LEU A 556 -0.42 10.34 -11.75
C LEU A 556 -0.18 9.32 -12.87
N CYS A 557 0.47 9.77 -13.93
CA CYS A 557 0.90 8.92 -15.06
C CYS A 557 -0.24 8.18 -15.79
N ILE A 558 -1.47 8.67 -15.70
CA ILE A 558 -2.56 8.23 -16.59
C ILE A 558 -2.24 8.74 -17.99
N ALA A 559 -2.29 7.87 -18.99
CA ALA A 559 -2.03 8.25 -20.36
C ALA A 559 -3.06 9.30 -20.85
N PRO A 560 -2.61 10.45 -21.40
CA PRO A 560 -3.47 11.53 -21.86
C PRO A 560 -4.25 11.15 -23.14
N LYS A 561 -5.14 12.03 -23.61
CA LYS A 561 -6.02 11.77 -24.79
C LYS A 561 -5.24 11.42 -26.06
N GLU A 562 -4.09 12.02 -26.27
CA GLU A 562 -3.17 11.72 -27.37
C GLU A 562 -2.39 10.41 -27.20
N GLY A 563 -2.52 9.77 -26.03
CA GLY A 563 -1.74 8.61 -25.63
C GLY A 563 -0.36 8.98 -25.09
N LEU A 564 0.38 7.97 -24.66
CA LEU A 564 1.73 8.11 -24.11
C LEU A 564 2.66 7.08 -24.75
N ARG A 565 3.84 7.50 -25.23
CA ARG A 565 4.91 6.56 -25.58
C ARG A 565 5.90 6.43 -24.43
N LEU A 566 6.07 5.19 -23.96
CA LEU A 566 7.01 4.86 -22.88
C LEU A 566 7.64 3.49 -23.16
N HIS A 567 8.93 3.35 -22.94
CA HIS A 567 9.72 2.13 -23.21
C HIS A 567 9.57 1.60 -24.66
N GLY A 568 9.36 2.51 -25.63
CA GLY A 568 9.13 2.17 -27.03
C GLY A 568 7.69 1.78 -27.40
N HIS A 569 6.80 1.66 -26.42
CA HIS A 569 5.41 1.21 -26.59
C HIS A 569 4.41 2.36 -26.47
N TYR A 570 3.31 2.24 -27.23
CA TYR A 570 2.18 3.16 -27.16
C TYR A 570 1.19 2.72 -26.09
N ARG A 571 0.79 3.65 -25.23
CA ARG A 571 -0.22 3.50 -24.19
C ARG A 571 -1.44 4.32 -24.57
N PRO A 572 -2.61 3.70 -24.81
CA PRO A 572 -3.84 4.42 -25.16
C PRO A 572 -4.33 5.31 -24.02
N PHE A 573 -5.22 6.23 -24.34
CA PHE A 573 -5.89 7.11 -23.37
C PHE A 573 -6.43 6.36 -22.17
N GLY A 574 -6.16 6.87 -20.99
CA GLY A 574 -6.65 6.35 -19.70
C GLY A 574 -5.84 5.22 -19.10
N VAL A 575 -4.96 4.58 -19.87
CA VAL A 575 -4.09 3.50 -19.38
C VAL A 575 -3.09 4.04 -18.36
N GLN A 576 -2.89 3.28 -17.29
CA GLN A 576 -1.94 3.57 -16.23
C GLN A 576 -1.16 2.30 -15.87
N SER A 577 0.11 2.45 -15.53
CA SER A 577 0.90 1.32 -14.98
C SER A 577 0.33 0.84 -13.65
N GLU A 578 0.39 -0.45 -13.42
CA GLU A 578 -0.01 -1.07 -12.16
C GLU A 578 0.90 -0.67 -11.01
N ALA A 579 2.22 -0.58 -11.26
CA ALA A 579 3.21 -0.34 -10.23
C ALA A 579 4.29 0.66 -10.67
N PHE A 580 4.81 1.38 -9.67
CA PHE A 580 5.80 2.43 -9.76
C PHE A 580 7.02 2.01 -8.93
N PHE A 581 8.13 1.71 -9.60
CA PHE A 581 9.33 1.16 -8.98
C PHE A 581 10.23 2.28 -8.45
N GLN A 582 10.00 2.67 -7.21
CA GLN A 582 10.71 3.78 -6.55
C GLN A 582 12.12 3.39 -6.07
N THR A 583 12.37 2.10 -5.84
CA THR A 583 13.68 1.61 -5.39
C THR A 583 14.53 1.12 -6.53
N ARG A 584 15.76 0.70 -6.27
CA ARG A 584 16.60 -0.01 -7.24
C ARG A 584 16.03 -1.35 -7.68
N TRP A 585 15.02 -1.83 -6.97
CA TRP A 585 14.34 -3.03 -7.35
C TRP A 585 13.47 -2.78 -8.59
N THR A 586 13.55 -3.68 -9.53
CA THR A 586 12.60 -3.79 -10.64
C THR A 586 12.48 -5.24 -11.06
N ARG A 587 11.24 -5.68 -11.28
CA ARG A 587 10.93 -7.05 -11.69
C ARG A 587 11.58 -7.46 -13.02
N TYR A 588 11.90 -6.47 -13.84
CA TYR A 588 12.36 -6.68 -15.23
C TYR A 588 13.80 -6.26 -15.48
N ARG A 589 14.43 -5.55 -14.56
CA ARG A 589 15.77 -5.00 -14.71
C ARG A 589 16.66 -5.53 -13.58
N LYS A 590 17.88 -5.89 -13.91
CA LYS A 590 18.79 -6.62 -13.01
C LYS A 590 19.85 -5.72 -12.37
N THR A 591 19.83 -4.42 -12.64
CA THR A 591 20.86 -3.51 -12.12
C THR A 591 20.37 -2.77 -10.89
N CYS A 592 21.17 -2.76 -9.85
CA CYS A 592 20.87 -2.05 -8.59
C CYS A 592 20.81 -0.53 -8.71
N GLU A 593 21.15 0.03 -9.87
CA GLU A 593 21.22 1.48 -10.08
C GLU A 593 19.94 2.08 -10.62
N GLU A 594 19.09 1.28 -11.23
CA GLU A 594 17.87 1.73 -11.88
C GLU A 594 16.75 1.95 -10.85
N ARG A 595 16.32 3.19 -10.70
CA ARG A 595 15.24 3.63 -9.82
C ARG A 595 14.30 4.56 -10.57
N GLY A 596 13.04 4.63 -10.11
CA GLY A 596 12.06 5.57 -10.64
C GLY A 596 11.50 5.16 -11.99
N HIS A 597 11.09 3.90 -12.14
CA HIS A 597 10.51 3.35 -13.37
C HIS A 597 9.06 2.92 -13.20
N LEU A 598 8.29 2.99 -14.28
CA LEU A 598 6.97 2.42 -14.37
C LEU A 598 7.04 0.98 -14.90
N ASN A 599 6.16 0.09 -14.41
CA ASN A 599 6.02 -1.21 -15.05
C ASN A 599 5.25 -1.11 -16.38
N ASP A 600 5.36 -2.15 -17.21
CA ASP A 600 4.66 -2.24 -18.50
C ASP A 600 3.40 -3.10 -18.40
N MET A 601 2.76 -3.13 -17.23
CA MET A 601 1.56 -3.90 -16.97
C MET A 601 0.37 -2.99 -16.68
N TYR A 602 -0.76 -3.25 -17.34
CA TYR A 602 -2.00 -2.50 -17.19
C TYR A 602 -3.08 -3.45 -16.72
N VAL A 603 -3.75 -3.11 -15.64
CA VAL A 603 -4.76 -3.95 -14.98
C VAL A 603 -6.07 -3.19 -14.81
N GLY A 604 -7.14 -3.90 -14.45
CA GLY A 604 -8.47 -3.30 -14.33
C GLY A 604 -8.67 -2.45 -13.09
N TRP A 605 -8.07 -2.84 -11.97
CA TRP A 605 -8.36 -2.26 -10.66
C TRP A 605 -8.06 -0.75 -10.50
N PRO A 606 -7.01 -0.13 -11.11
CA PRO A 606 -6.77 1.30 -10.89
C PRO A 606 -7.92 2.17 -11.41
N ALA A 607 -8.45 1.83 -12.59
CA ALA A 607 -9.60 2.52 -13.15
C ALA A 607 -10.87 2.29 -12.33
N ALA A 608 -11.13 1.03 -11.94
CA ALA A 608 -12.29 0.67 -11.12
C ALA A 608 -12.28 1.40 -9.76
N PHE A 609 -11.12 1.52 -9.11
CA PHE A 609 -11.00 2.19 -7.82
C PHE A 609 -11.19 3.69 -7.92
N ARG A 610 -10.66 4.34 -8.96
CA ARG A 610 -10.92 5.77 -9.20
C ARG A 610 -12.40 6.04 -9.48
N LEU A 611 -13.06 5.22 -10.29
CA LEU A 611 -14.51 5.33 -10.54
C LEU A 611 -15.32 5.12 -9.26
N SER A 612 -14.95 4.15 -8.42
CA SER A 612 -15.59 3.95 -7.12
C SER A 612 -15.39 5.13 -6.17
N ALA A 613 -14.19 5.71 -6.13
CA ALA A 613 -13.94 6.90 -5.34
C ALA A 613 -14.83 8.06 -5.77
N LEU A 614 -14.89 8.36 -7.06
CA LEU A 614 -15.73 9.42 -7.62
C LEU A 614 -17.21 9.19 -7.35
N GLU A 615 -17.70 7.95 -7.49
CA GLU A 615 -19.09 7.60 -7.21
C GLU A 615 -19.45 7.77 -5.73
N ARG A 616 -18.61 7.27 -4.81
CA ARG A 616 -18.86 7.29 -3.36
C ARG A 616 -18.77 8.70 -2.76
N ILE A 617 -17.88 9.54 -3.29
CA ILE A 617 -17.74 10.93 -2.85
C ILE A 617 -18.94 11.77 -3.29
N GLY A 618 -19.44 11.59 -4.52
CA GLY A 618 -20.55 12.32 -5.10
C GLY A 618 -20.25 13.81 -5.36
N ASP A 619 -19.78 14.55 -4.38
CA ASP A 619 -19.32 15.94 -4.54
C ASP A 619 -17.84 15.98 -4.90
N TRP A 620 -17.55 16.05 -6.19
CA TRP A 620 -16.18 16.04 -6.72
C TRP A 620 -15.38 17.32 -6.40
N SER A 621 -16.02 18.37 -5.88
CA SER A 621 -15.29 19.57 -5.44
C SER A 621 -14.33 19.27 -4.28
N LEU A 622 -14.59 18.21 -3.52
CA LEU A 622 -13.73 17.72 -2.44
C LEU A 622 -12.38 17.16 -2.91
N LEU A 623 -12.26 16.88 -4.21
CA LEU A 623 -11.05 16.33 -4.84
C LEU A 623 -10.22 17.36 -5.64
N ARG A 624 -10.65 18.61 -5.68
CA ARG A 624 -10.00 19.72 -6.41
C ARG A 624 -8.92 20.44 -5.63
#